data_a12ce84dbdeba6f14565642896f70770
#
_entry.id   a12ce84dbdeba6f14565642896f70770
#
_cell.length_a   1.000
_cell.length_b   1.000
_cell.length_c   1.000
_cell.angle_alpha   90.00
_cell.angle_beta   90.00
_cell.angle_gamma   90.00
#
_symmetry.space_group_name_H-M   'P 1'
#
loop_
_entity.id
_entity.type
_entity.pdbx_description
1 polymer ?
#
loop_
_entity_poly.entity_id
_entity_poly.type
_entity_poly.pdbx_seq_one_letter_code
_entity_poly.pdbx_strand_id
1 'polypeptide(L)' 'MTYKEAVKKLRLKMLMTQEEFVKLLNVSFATINRWETGKYIPTIKARRKLQPYFEKYNIEVDE' A
#
# COMPACT_ATOMS: atom_id res chain seq x y z
N MET A 1 5.80 -11.34 -1.93
CA MET A 1 4.52 -11.28 -1.18
C MET A 1 3.43 -10.63 -2.04
N THR A 2 2.18 -10.84 -1.69
CA THR A 2 1.05 -10.24 -2.41
C THR A 2 0.93 -8.75 -2.08
N TYR A 3 0.17 -8.00 -2.90
CA TYR A 3 -0.11 -6.59 -2.59
C TYR A 3 -0.82 -6.43 -1.26
N LYS A 4 -1.73 -7.34 -0.93
CA LYS A 4 -2.42 -7.32 0.36
C LYS A 4 -1.42 -7.28 1.52
N GLU A 5 -0.46 -8.18 1.50
CA GLU A 5 0.57 -8.27 2.52
C GLU A 5 1.53 -7.08 2.47
N ALA A 6 1.96 -6.72 1.25
CA ALA A 6 2.95 -5.68 1.05
C ALA A 6 2.45 -4.30 1.48
N VAL A 7 1.21 -3.96 1.13
CA VAL A 7 0.64 -2.64 1.47
C VAL A 7 0.51 -2.50 2.99
N LYS A 8 0.00 -3.53 3.65
CA LYS A 8 -0.15 -3.50 5.11
C LYS A 8 1.22 -3.46 5.80
N LYS A 9 2.16 -4.27 5.31
CA LYS A 9 3.52 -4.28 5.85
C LYS A 9 4.19 -2.92 5.71
N LEU A 10 4.04 -2.28 4.55
CA LEU A 10 4.58 -0.95 4.31
C LEU A 10 4.02 0.05 5.31
N ARG A 11 2.69 0.09 5.45
CA ARG A 11 2.03 1.02 6.36
C ARG A 11 2.52 0.82 7.80
N LEU A 12 2.62 -0.41 8.25
CA LEU A 12 3.08 -0.71 9.60
C LEU A 12 4.55 -0.36 9.81
N LYS A 13 5.40 -0.59 8.80
CA LYS A 13 6.81 -0.19 8.88
C LYS A 13 6.97 1.32 8.95
N MET A 14 6.06 2.06 8.33
CA MET A 14 6.05 3.51 8.39
C MET A 14 5.38 4.04 9.67
N LEU A 15 4.86 3.14 10.51
CA LEU A 15 4.16 3.48 11.75
C LEU A 15 2.98 4.41 11.50
N MET A 16 2.23 4.13 10.45
CA MET A 16 1.07 4.94 10.05
C MET A 16 -0.24 4.22 10.28
N THR A 17 -1.25 4.98 10.68
CA THR A 17 -2.63 4.51 10.65
C THR A 17 -3.12 4.48 9.20
N GLN A 18 -4.26 3.82 8.96
CA GLN A 18 -4.85 3.84 7.61
C GLN A 18 -5.18 5.27 7.18
N GLU A 19 -5.66 6.12 8.10
CA GLU A 19 -5.98 7.51 7.78
C GLU A 19 -4.76 8.31 7.36
N GLU A 20 -3.64 8.12 8.05
CA GLU A 20 -2.38 8.78 7.68
C GLU A 20 -1.89 8.30 6.32
N PHE A 21 -2.01 7.02 6.06
CA PHE A 21 -1.60 6.42 4.80
C PHE A 21 -2.44 6.93 3.63
N VAL A 22 -3.75 7.09 3.86
CA VAL A 22 -4.68 7.70 2.90
C VAL A 22 -4.20 9.08 2.48
N LYS A 23 -3.82 9.90 3.45
CA LYS A 23 -3.33 11.26 3.17
C LYS A 23 -2.01 11.24 2.40
N LEU A 24 -1.10 10.37 2.80
CA LEU A 24 0.20 10.25 2.15
C LEU A 24 0.05 9.88 0.67
N LEU A 25 -0.78 8.90 0.37
CA LEU A 25 -0.95 8.37 -0.98
C LEU A 25 -2.01 9.11 -1.79
N ASN A 26 -2.77 9.97 -1.15
CA ASN A 26 -3.86 10.71 -1.79
C ASN A 26 -4.87 9.79 -2.48
N VAL A 27 -5.31 8.78 -1.76
CA VAL A 27 -6.36 7.85 -2.20
C VAL A 27 -7.46 7.81 -1.14
N SER A 28 -8.58 7.15 -1.43
CA SER A 28 -9.66 7.06 -0.44
C SER A 28 -9.35 5.98 0.61
N PHE A 29 -9.99 6.13 1.78
CA PHE A 29 -9.91 5.12 2.83
C PHE A 29 -10.40 3.75 2.32
N ALA A 30 -11.50 3.76 1.55
CA ALA A 30 -12.03 2.54 0.98
C ALA A 30 -11.01 1.84 0.09
N THR A 31 -10.23 2.62 -0.68
CA THR A 31 -9.18 2.07 -1.55
C THR A 31 -8.10 1.35 -0.74
N ILE A 32 -7.59 1.99 0.31
CA ILE A 32 -6.59 1.37 1.18
C ILE A 32 -7.16 0.09 1.82
N ASN A 33 -8.38 0.16 2.31
CA ASN A 33 -9.01 -0.99 2.95
C ASN A 33 -9.17 -2.16 1.97
N ARG A 34 -9.55 -1.89 0.73
CA ARG A 34 -9.68 -2.92 -0.30
C ARG A 34 -8.35 -3.59 -0.62
N TRP A 35 -7.27 -2.82 -0.66
CA TRP A 35 -5.94 -3.39 -0.87
C TRP A 35 -5.54 -4.28 0.30
N GLU A 36 -5.75 -3.81 1.52
CA GLU A 36 -5.32 -4.54 2.74
C GLU A 36 -6.18 -5.76 3.04
N THR A 37 -7.40 -5.81 2.53
CA THR A 37 -8.26 -7.00 2.65
C THR A 37 -8.11 -7.96 1.47
N GLY A 38 -7.36 -7.55 0.44
CA GLY A 38 -7.15 -8.38 -0.74
C GLY A 38 -8.28 -8.36 -1.74
N LYS A 39 -9.23 -7.45 -1.58
CA LYS A 39 -10.39 -7.35 -2.47
C LYS A 39 -10.02 -6.87 -3.87
N TYR A 40 -9.07 -5.94 -3.94
CA TYR A 40 -8.54 -5.41 -5.20
C TYR A 40 -7.04 -5.22 -5.07
N ILE A 41 -6.32 -5.35 -6.19
CA ILE A 41 -4.92 -4.96 -6.25
C ILE A 41 -4.83 -3.50 -6.70
N PRO A 42 -3.75 -2.78 -6.35
CA PRO A 42 -3.59 -1.39 -6.80
C PRO A 42 -3.55 -1.28 -8.32
N THR A 43 -4.12 -0.20 -8.85
CA THR A 43 -4.00 0.13 -10.26
C THR A 43 -2.55 0.49 -10.59
N ILE A 44 -2.21 0.55 -11.87
CA ILE A 44 -0.85 0.95 -12.29
C ILE A 44 -0.50 2.33 -11.74
N LYS A 45 -1.44 3.26 -11.75
CA LYS A 45 -1.21 4.59 -11.20
C LYS A 45 -0.88 4.54 -9.71
N ALA A 46 -1.62 3.73 -8.96
CA ALA A 46 -1.37 3.55 -7.53
C ALA A 46 -0.05 2.83 -7.27
N ARG A 47 0.30 1.86 -8.11
CA ARG A 47 1.57 1.14 -8.00
C ARG A 47 2.75 2.10 -8.15
N ARG A 48 2.66 3.08 -9.04
CA ARG A 48 3.71 4.10 -9.19
C ARG A 48 3.91 4.90 -7.91
N LYS A 49 2.83 5.18 -7.20
CA LYS A 49 2.91 5.90 -5.92
C LYS A 49 3.53 5.04 -4.83
N LEU A 50 3.24 3.75 -4.85
CA LEU A 50 3.71 2.80 -3.83
C LEU A 50 5.16 2.37 -4.04
N GLN A 51 5.60 2.26 -5.29
CA GLN A 51 6.90 1.68 -5.62
C GLN A 51 8.09 2.31 -4.90
N PRO A 52 8.22 3.66 -4.83
CA PRO A 52 9.33 4.27 -4.10
C PRO A 52 9.38 3.85 -2.63
N TYR A 53 8.22 3.70 -2.01
CA TYR A 53 8.15 3.30 -0.61
C TYR A 53 8.50 1.82 -0.44
N PHE A 54 8.02 0.96 -1.33
CA PHE A 54 8.38 -0.46 -1.31
C PHE A 54 9.90 -0.62 -1.42
N GLU A 55 10.53 0.11 -2.34
CA GLU A 55 11.98 0.06 -2.51
C GLU A 55 12.70 0.54 -1.26
N LYS A 56 12.24 1.64 -0.68
CA LYS A 56 12.85 2.21 0.53
C LYS A 56 12.85 1.22 1.70
N TYR A 57 11.79 0.44 1.83
CA TYR A 57 11.63 -0.49 2.94
C TYR A 57 11.92 -1.94 2.56
N ASN A 58 12.51 -2.16 1.38
CA ASN A 58 12.88 -3.50 0.89
C ASN A 58 11.70 -4.47 0.87
N ILE A 59 10.55 -4.00 0.41
CA ILE A 59 9.36 -4.82 0.26
C ILE A 59 9.23 -5.23 -1.20
N GLU A 60 9.24 -6.54 -1.45
CA GLU A 60 9.11 -7.07 -2.80
C GLU A 60 7.69 -7.61 -3.00
N VAL A 61 7.07 -7.20 -4.10
CA VAL A 61 5.74 -7.67 -4.49
C VAL A 61 5.88 -8.49 -5.75
N ASP A 62 5.36 -9.71 -5.72
CA ASP A 62 5.51 -10.68 -6.80
C ASP A 62 4.17 -11.07 -7.45
N GLU A 63 3.22 -10.15 -7.45
CA GLU A 63 1.95 -10.31 -8.16
C GLU A 63 1.99 -9.63 -9.51
#